data_2153e1feb3be67725579d40402f34316
#
_entry.id   2153e1feb3be67725579d40402f34316
#
_cell.length_a   1.000
_cell.length_b   1.000
_cell.length_c   1.000
_cell.angle_alpha   90.00
_cell.angle_beta   90.00
_cell.angle_gamma   90.00
#
_symmetry.space_group_name_H-M   'P 1'
#
loop_
_entity.id
_entity.type
_entity.pdbx_description
1 polymer ?
#
loop_
_entity_poly.entity_id
_entity_poly.type
_entity_poly.pdbx_seq_one_letter_code
_entity_poly.pdbx_strand_id
1 'polypeptide(L)'
;MLLEDRVVLVDEGGERTGWAEKSTIHSASTPLHLAFSCYLFDEAGRVLVTRRALTKRTWPGVWTNSFCGHPGPGEPMTSAIERHARHELGVDIGDIREVLPDFRYTATDASGIVENEICPVYVARSRGLIVANPNEVAEWAWIDATDLIAAVDATPRLVSPWSALQVPLMRAELLAMGGVA
;
A
#
# COMPACT_ATOMS: atom_id res chain seq x y z
N MET A 1 -6.46 16.54 -17.51
CA MET A 1 -5.61 15.44 -17.03
C MET A 1 -5.21 15.83 -15.62
N LEU A 2 -5.65 15.06 -14.64
CA LEU A 2 -5.43 15.36 -13.23
C LEU A 2 -4.00 14.96 -12.83
N LEU A 3 -3.40 15.63 -11.85
CA LEU A 3 -2.05 15.29 -11.32
C LEU A 3 -1.99 13.87 -10.76
N GLU A 4 -3.11 13.36 -10.29
CA GLU A 4 -3.31 12.01 -9.75
C GLU A 4 -3.24 10.88 -10.80
N ASP A 5 -3.27 11.21 -12.10
CA ASP A 5 -3.08 10.25 -13.20
C ASP A 5 -1.61 10.00 -13.54
N ARG A 6 -0.68 10.59 -12.76
CA ARG A 6 0.76 10.51 -12.98
C ARG A 6 1.47 9.89 -11.79
N VAL A 7 2.55 9.17 -12.10
CA VAL A 7 3.47 8.65 -11.11
C VAL A 7 4.84 9.32 -11.25
N VAL A 8 5.53 9.51 -10.15
CA VAL A 8 6.85 10.15 -10.10
C VAL A 8 7.93 9.11 -10.38
N LEU A 9 8.71 9.33 -11.43
CA LEU A 9 9.89 8.52 -11.74
C LEU A 9 11.07 8.94 -10.84
N VAL A 10 11.83 7.96 -10.38
CA VAL A 10 13.00 8.17 -9.54
C VAL A 10 14.18 7.35 -10.03
N ASP A 11 15.38 7.77 -9.67
CA ASP A 11 16.60 6.98 -9.86
C ASP A 11 16.87 6.05 -8.68
N GLU A 12 17.94 5.29 -8.72
CA GLU A 12 18.36 4.35 -7.68
C GLU A 12 18.62 5.02 -6.32
N GLY A 13 18.93 6.31 -6.31
CA GLY A 13 19.11 7.13 -5.11
C GLY A 13 17.81 7.72 -4.57
N GLY A 14 16.68 7.54 -5.26
CA GLY A 14 15.37 8.11 -4.89
C GLY A 14 15.17 9.55 -5.38
N GLU A 15 16.12 10.10 -6.16
CA GLU A 15 15.99 11.44 -6.73
C GLU A 15 14.97 11.43 -7.87
N ARG A 16 14.11 12.45 -7.91
CA ARG A 16 13.05 12.58 -8.92
C ARG A 16 13.64 12.88 -10.28
N THR A 17 13.36 12.02 -11.27
CA THR A 17 13.85 12.15 -12.65
C THR A 17 12.79 12.58 -13.66
N GLY A 18 11.50 12.52 -13.27
CA GLY A 18 10.38 12.90 -14.13
C GLY A 18 9.06 12.33 -13.65
N TRP A 19 8.17 12.09 -14.57
CA TRP A 19 6.87 11.47 -14.31
C TRP A 19 6.41 10.67 -15.54
N ALA A 20 5.50 9.74 -15.32
CA ALA A 20 4.84 8.96 -16.38
C ALA A 20 3.34 8.85 -16.12
N GLU A 21 2.57 8.53 -17.17
CA GLU A 21 1.14 8.27 -17.05
C GLU A 21 0.90 6.96 -16.29
N LYS A 22 0.09 7.02 -15.22
CA LYS A 22 -0.24 5.86 -14.38
C LYS A 22 -0.86 4.71 -15.19
N SER A 23 -1.65 5.04 -16.21
CA SER A 23 -2.33 4.05 -17.06
C SER A 23 -1.38 3.20 -17.91
N THR A 24 -0.17 3.66 -18.18
CA THR A 24 0.77 3.03 -19.12
C THR A 24 2.11 2.63 -18.51
N ILE A 25 2.46 3.13 -17.33
CA ILE A 25 3.78 2.89 -16.73
C ILE A 25 4.05 1.42 -16.44
N HIS A 26 3.04 0.68 -15.96
CA HIS A 26 3.20 -0.72 -15.57
C HIS A 26 3.21 -1.63 -16.81
N SER A 27 4.34 -2.30 -17.00
CA SER A 27 4.63 -3.18 -18.15
C SER A 27 5.57 -4.30 -17.72
N ALA A 28 6.08 -5.09 -18.67
CA ALA A 28 7.13 -6.08 -18.38
C ALA A 28 8.49 -5.44 -18.03
N SER A 29 8.64 -4.13 -18.23
CA SER A 29 9.85 -3.35 -17.94
C SER A 29 9.50 -2.02 -17.28
N THR A 30 8.71 -2.07 -16.20
CA THR A 30 8.27 -0.91 -15.42
C THR A 30 9.48 -0.16 -14.84
N PRO A 31 9.65 1.14 -15.16
CA PRO A 31 10.72 1.96 -14.59
C PRO A 31 10.52 2.13 -13.09
N LEU A 32 11.62 2.40 -12.37
CA LEU A 32 11.58 2.70 -10.95
C LEU A 32 10.78 3.96 -10.69
N HIS A 33 9.81 3.88 -9.79
CA HIS A 33 8.92 5.00 -9.48
C HIS A 33 8.56 5.04 -8.01
N LEU A 34 8.05 6.20 -7.57
CA LEU A 34 7.69 6.46 -6.18
C LEU A 34 6.27 5.97 -5.90
N ALA A 35 6.13 5.21 -4.82
CA ALA A 35 4.86 4.73 -4.29
C ALA A 35 4.83 4.88 -2.77
N PHE A 36 3.78 4.40 -2.14
CA PHE A 36 3.69 4.17 -0.70
C PHE A 36 2.81 2.97 -0.39
N SER A 37 3.04 2.35 0.76
CA SER A 37 2.13 1.40 1.42
C SER A 37 1.65 1.97 2.74
N CYS A 38 0.38 1.73 3.09
CA CYS A 38 -0.18 2.13 4.38
C CYS A 38 -0.87 0.94 5.05
N TYR A 39 -0.66 0.83 6.38
CA TYR A 39 -1.38 -0.09 7.28
C TYR A 39 -2.27 0.76 8.18
N LEU A 40 -3.57 0.61 8.03
CA LEU A 40 -4.59 1.38 8.74
C LEU A 40 -5.07 0.59 9.96
N PHE A 41 -5.14 1.27 11.12
CA PHE A 41 -5.59 0.69 12.37
C PHE A 41 -6.90 1.34 12.82
N ASP A 42 -7.78 0.56 13.42
CA ASP A 42 -8.97 1.06 14.11
C ASP A 42 -8.66 1.46 15.57
N GLU A 43 -9.67 1.94 16.28
CA GLU A 43 -9.57 2.33 17.69
C GLU A 43 -9.25 1.14 18.61
N ALA A 44 -9.64 -0.07 18.23
CA ALA A 44 -9.35 -1.30 18.96
C ALA A 44 -7.93 -1.86 18.70
N GLY A 45 -7.15 -1.21 17.83
CA GLY A 45 -5.81 -1.67 17.45
C GLY A 45 -5.79 -2.77 16.40
N ARG A 46 -6.93 -3.10 15.77
CA ARG A 46 -6.96 -4.06 14.67
C ARG A 46 -6.46 -3.40 13.38
N VAL A 47 -5.75 -4.16 12.57
CA VAL A 47 -5.24 -3.71 11.27
C VAL A 47 -6.23 -4.05 10.17
N LEU A 48 -6.45 -3.12 9.24
CA LEU A 48 -7.25 -3.36 8.05
C LEU A 48 -6.42 -4.14 7.03
N VAL A 49 -6.95 -5.24 6.55
CA VAL A 49 -6.46 -5.92 5.35
C VAL A 49 -7.50 -5.85 4.25
N THR A 50 -7.06 -5.70 3.02
CA THR A 50 -7.95 -5.58 1.86
C THR A 50 -7.65 -6.67 0.83
N ARG A 51 -8.67 -7.06 0.09
CA ARG A 51 -8.55 -7.89 -1.10
C ARG A 51 -8.69 -7.00 -2.32
N ARG A 52 -7.67 -6.98 -3.16
CA ARG A 52 -7.64 -6.16 -4.37
C ARG A 52 -8.83 -6.49 -5.28
N ALA A 53 -9.45 -5.49 -5.89
CA ALA A 53 -10.53 -5.70 -6.84
C ALA A 53 -10.08 -6.63 -7.98
N LEU A 54 -11.00 -7.45 -8.48
CA LEU A 54 -10.72 -8.40 -9.57
C LEU A 54 -10.42 -7.70 -10.90
N THR A 55 -10.76 -6.42 -11.00
CA THR A 55 -10.49 -5.54 -12.15
C THR A 55 -9.12 -4.89 -12.11
N LYS A 56 -8.37 -5.03 -11.01
CA LYS A 56 -7.01 -4.50 -10.90
C LYS A 56 -6.09 -5.13 -11.94
N ARG A 57 -5.23 -4.31 -12.53
CA ARG A 57 -4.31 -4.73 -13.60
C ARG A 57 -3.21 -5.65 -13.09
N THR A 58 -2.74 -5.41 -11.85
CA THR A 58 -1.70 -6.20 -11.18
C THR A 58 -2.26 -6.84 -9.92
N TRP A 59 -1.92 -8.10 -9.65
CA TRP A 59 -2.38 -8.89 -8.51
C TRP A 59 -3.89 -8.77 -8.22
N PRO A 60 -4.80 -8.99 -9.23
CA PRO A 60 -6.24 -8.97 -8.99
C PRO A 60 -6.64 -10.06 -7.98
N GLY A 61 -7.51 -9.71 -7.03
CA GLY A 61 -8.06 -10.64 -6.06
C GLY A 61 -7.11 -11.11 -4.96
N VAL A 62 -5.91 -10.55 -4.85
CA VAL A 62 -4.92 -10.91 -3.83
C VAL A 62 -5.17 -10.10 -2.55
N TRP A 63 -5.04 -10.74 -1.40
CA TRP A 63 -5.04 -10.07 -0.10
C TRP A 63 -3.75 -9.27 0.11
N THR A 64 -3.87 -8.11 0.74
CA THR A 64 -2.77 -7.17 0.90
C THR A 64 -2.93 -6.32 2.17
N ASN A 65 -1.99 -5.40 2.40
CA ASN A 65 -2.11 -4.33 3.38
C ASN A 65 -3.38 -3.47 3.16
N SER A 66 -3.57 -2.42 3.93
CA SER A 66 -4.82 -1.65 3.88
C SER A 66 -5.03 -0.95 2.55
N PHE A 67 -4.02 -0.25 2.05
CA PHE A 67 -4.00 0.36 0.72
C PHE A 67 -2.58 0.79 0.33
N CYS A 68 -2.39 1.00 -0.96
CA CYS A 68 -1.16 1.51 -1.56
C CYS A 68 -1.49 2.60 -2.56
N GLY A 69 -0.51 3.40 -2.96
CA GLY A 69 -0.74 4.39 -3.97
C GLY A 69 0.52 5.11 -4.41
N HIS A 70 0.34 6.09 -5.28
CA HIS A 70 1.40 6.88 -5.84
C HIS A 70 1.15 8.36 -5.55
N PRO A 71 2.14 9.10 -5.03
CA PRO A 71 2.06 10.54 -4.98
C PRO A 71 2.13 11.12 -6.40
N GLY A 72 1.36 12.14 -6.67
CA GLY A 72 1.47 12.92 -7.90
C GLY A 72 2.73 13.80 -7.90
N PRO A 73 3.13 14.34 -9.08
CA PRO A 73 4.24 15.28 -9.16
C PRO A 73 4.04 16.51 -8.26
N GLY A 74 4.94 16.70 -7.28
CA GLY A 74 4.87 17.80 -6.31
C GLY A 74 3.90 17.59 -5.15
N GLU A 75 3.15 16.50 -5.12
CA GLU A 75 2.24 16.17 -4.02
C GLU A 75 3.02 15.70 -2.79
N PRO A 76 2.73 16.26 -1.59
CA PRO A 76 3.26 15.73 -0.33
C PRO A 76 2.78 14.29 -0.09
N MET A 77 3.65 13.42 0.42
CA MET A 77 3.32 12.01 0.64
C MET A 77 2.10 11.82 1.55
N THR A 78 1.99 12.58 2.64
CA THR A 78 0.84 12.53 3.54
C THR A 78 -0.47 12.89 2.85
N SER A 79 -0.46 13.88 1.95
CA SER A 79 -1.64 14.26 1.16
C SER A 79 -2.05 13.16 0.19
N ALA A 80 -1.07 12.49 -0.45
CA ALA A 80 -1.32 11.34 -1.30
C ALA A 80 -1.96 10.19 -0.51
N ILE A 81 -1.43 9.89 0.69
CA ILE A 81 -1.96 8.84 1.57
C ILE A 81 -3.41 9.15 1.95
N GLU A 82 -3.72 10.37 2.38
CA GLU A 82 -5.09 10.78 2.71
C GLU A 82 -6.03 10.70 1.51
N ARG A 83 -5.58 11.14 0.33
CA ARG A 83 -6.35 11.08 -0.91
C ARG A 83 -6.70 9.64 -1.28
N HIS A 84 -5.73 8.72 -1.21
CA HIS A 84 -5.95 7.31 -1.48
C HIS A 84 -6.87 6.65 -0.45
N ALA A 85 -6.74 6.95 0.84
CA ALA A 85 -7.66 6.47 1.87
C ALA A 85 -9.12 6.85 1.57
N ARG A 86 -9.36 8.11 1.18
CA ARG A 86 -10.71 8.57 0.79
C ARG A 86 -11.19 7.89 -0.49
N HIS A 87 -10.32 7.74 -1.49
CA HIS A 87 -10.68 7.16 -2.79
C HIS A 87 -10.95 5.66 -2.71
N GLU A 88 -10.07 4.90 -2.04
CA GLU A 88 -10.14 3.43 -2.01
C GLU A 88 -11.03 2.90 -0.89
N LEU A 89 -11.02 3.57 0.28
CA LEU A 89 -11.67 3.09 1.49
C LEU A 89 -12.83 3.99 1.97
N GLY A 90 -13.02 5.16 1.35
CA GLY A 90 -14.08 6.10 1.72
C GLY A 90 -13.94 6.65 3.13
N VAL A 91 -12.73 6.69 3.71
CA VAL A 91 -12.50 7.04 5.11
C VAL A 91 -11.46 8.14 5.25
N ASP A 92 -11.69 9.04 6.21
CA ASP A 92 -10.66 9.96 6.68
C ASP A 92 -9.71 9.22 7.65
N ILE A 93 -8.46 9.61 7.62
CA ILE A 93 -7.41 9.00 8.45
C ILE A 93 -6.64 10.06 9.23
N GLY A 94 -5.88 9.65 10.23
CA GLY A 94 -5.00 10.53 10.98
C GLY A 94 -3.83 9.78 11.58
N ASP A 95 -2.99 10.52 12.32
CA ASP A 95 -1.81 9.97 12.99
C ASP A 95 -0.89 9.20 12.03
N ILE A 96 -0.76 9.74 10.79
CA ILE A 96 0.07 9.16 9.74
C ILE A 96 1.53 9.22 10.18
N ARG A 97 2.19 8.06 10.20
CA ARG A 97 3.59 7.96 10.62
C ARG A 97 4.35 7.00 9.70
N GLU A 98 5.50 7.43 9.23
CA GLU A 98 6.42 6.62 8.44
C GLU A 98 7.14 5.62 9.32
N VAL A 99 7.22 4.35 8.88
CA VAL A 99 7.80 3.25 9.66
C VAL A 99 8.90 2.49 8.93
N LEU A 100 8.86 2.43 7.60
CA LEU A 100 9.93 1.88 6.77
C LEU A 100 10.24 2.87 5.63
N PRO A 101 11.06 3.92 5.87
CA PRO A 101 11.33 4.97 4.89
C PRO A 101 12.05 4.47 3.63
N ASP A 102 12.93 3.49 3.80
CA ASP A 102 13.82 2.99 2.74
C ASP A 102 13.30 1.72 2.06
N PHE A 103 12.03 1.34 2.30
CA PHE A 103 11.50 0.14 1.71
C PHE A 103 11.36 0.29 0.20
N ARG A 104 11.85 -0.72 -0.51
CA ARG A 104 11.73 -0.84 -1.97
C ARG A 104 11.53 -2.28 -2.36
N TYR A 105 10.87 -2.51 -3.48
CA TYR A 105 10.71 -3.86 -4.01
C TYR A 105 10.54 -3.87 -5.51
N THR A 106 10.79 -5.03 -6.09
CA THR A 106 10.43 -5.37 -7.45
C THR A 106 9.72 -6.72 -7.43
N ALA A 107 8.60 -6.81 -8.12
CA ALA A 107 7.84 -8.05 -8.24
C ALA A 107 7.19 -8.16 -9.60
N THR A 108 7.04 -9.38 -10.12
CA THR A 108 6.37 -9.66 -11.38
C THR A 108 5.12 -10.46 -11.11
N ASP A 109 3.97 -10.01 -11.60
CA ASP A 109 2.71 -10.73 -11.44
C ASP A 109 2.56 -11.89 -12.44
N ALA A 110 1.48 -12.65 -12.34
CA ALA A 110 1.20 -13.79 -13.21
C ALA A 110 0.98 -13.40 -14.68
N SER A 111 0.65 -12.12 -14.97
CA SER A 111 0.50 -11.60 -16.34
C SER A 111 1.83 -11.14 -16.96
N GLY A 112 2.91 -11.13 -16.17
CA GLY A 112 4.23 -10.64 -16.58
C GLY A 112 4.44 -9.14 -16.38
N ILE A 113 3.48 -8.44 -15.74
CA ILE A 113 3.63 -7.02 -15.41
C ILE A 113 4.51 -6.89 -14.16
N VAL A 114 5.44 -5.94 -14.21
CA VAL A 114 6.39 -5.66 -13.14
C VAL A 114 5.94 -4.46 -12.32
N GLU A 115 5.95 -4.59 -10.99
CA GLU A 115 6.03 -3.46 -10.05
C GLU A 115 7.50 -3.24 -9.70
N ASN A 116 7.94 -1.98 -9.69
CA ASN A 116 9.32 -1.60 -9.39
C ASN A 116 9.31 -0.25 -8.69
N GLU A 117 9.33 -0.28 -7.35
CA GLU A 117 8.97 0.87 -6.54
C GLU A 117 9.96 1.16 -5.41
N ILE A 118 10.25 2.45 -5.20
CA ILE A 118 10.61 2.97 -3.88
C ILE A 118 9.30 3.27 -3.18
N CYS A 119 9.01 2.52 -2.13
CA CYS A 119 7.68 2.41 -1.54
C CYS A 119 7.71 2.52 -0.01
N PRO A 120 8.06 3.70 0.57
CA PRO A 120 8.05 3.88 2.01
C PRO A 120 6.71 3.43 2.62
N VAL A 121 6.79 2.86 3.82
CA VAL A 121 5.64 2.25 4.50
C VAL A 121 5.20 3.12 5.66
N TYR A 122 3.90 3.31 5.76
CA TYR A 122 3.24 4.14 6.75
C TYR A 122 2.24 3.34 7.58
N VAL A 123 2.02 3.80 8.81
CA VAL A 123 0.88 3.42 9.65
C VAL A 123 -0.01 4.63 9.85
N ALA A 124 -1.32 4.41 10.01
CA ALA A 124 -2.29 5.47 10.27
C ALA A 124 -3.47 4.95 11.10
N ARG A 125 -4.28 5.86 11.66
CA ARG A 125 -5.53 5.55 12.35
C ARG A 125 -6.74 5.92 11.50
N SER A 126 -7.72 5.01 11.44
CA SER A 126 -9.03 5.27 10.83
C SER A 126 -9.81 6.28 11.66
N ARG A 127 -10.51 7.21 11.02
CA ARG A 127 -11.39 8.20 11.66
C ARG A 127 -12.84 8.04 11.23
N GLY A 128 -13.26 6.80 10.95
CA GLY A 128 -14.63 6.52 10.54
C GLY A 128 -14.82 5.10 10.04
N LEU A 129 -16.00 4.85 9.49
CA LEU A 129 -16.36 3.56 8.92
C LEU A 129 -15.75 3.41 7.52
N ILE A 130 -15.35 2.19 7.18
CA ILE A 130 -14.87 1.87 5.84
C ILE A 130 -16.06 1.77 4.88
N VAL A 131 -15.98 2.54 3.79
CA VAL A 131 -16.90 2.46 2.64
C VAL A 131 -16.06 2.22 1.40
N ALA A 132 -15.61 1.00 1.24
CA ALA A 132 -14.65 0.64 0.21
C ALA A 132 -15.21 0.85 -1.21
N ASN A 133 -14.37 1.42 -2.09
CA ASN A 133 -14.65 1.54 -3.52
C ASN A 133 -14.52 0.15 -4.17
N PRO A 134 -15.59 -0.41 -4.75
CA PRO A 134 -15.57 -1.76 -5.32
C PRO A 134 -14.64 -1.90 -6.55
N ASN A 135 -14.25 -0.78 -7.17
CA ASN A 135 -13.27 -0.79 -8.27
C ASN A 135 -11.83 -0.95 -7.77
N GLU A 136 -11.60 -0.72 -6.48
CA GLU A 136 -10.28 -0.79 -5.82
C GLU A 136 -10.17 -1.99 -4.89
N VAL A 137 -11.22 -2.27 -4.11
CA VAL A 137 -11.28 -3.26 -3.04
C VAL A 137 -12.49 -4.17 -3.22
N ALA A 138 -12.26 -5.47 -3.39
CA ALA A 138 -13.32 -6.48 -3.48
C ALA A 138 -13.87 -6.89 -2.11
N GLU A 139 -12.99 -6.98 -1.12
CA GLU A 139 -13.30 -7.39 0.26
C GLU A 139 -12.33 -6.72 1.22
N TRP A 140 -12.72 -6.58 2.48
CA TRP A 140 -11.84 -6.08 3.53
C TRP A 140 -12.21 -6.69 4.89
N ALA A 141 -11.25 -6.71 5.81
CA ALA A 141 -11.46 -7.16 7.18
C ALA A 141 -10.53 -6.42 8.15
N TRP A 142 -11.04 -6.18 9.35
CA TRP A 142 -10.23 -5.82 10.51
C TRP A 142 -9.75 -7.11 11.17
N ILE A 143 -8.45 -7.28 11.35
CA ILE A 143 -7.85 -8.46 11.99
C ILE A 143 -6.85 -8.02 13.06
N ASP A 144 -6.54 -8.90 13.99
CA ASP A 144 -5.50 -8.64 14.96
C ASP A 144 -4.11 -8.61 14.28
N ALA A 145 -3.23 -7.71 14.75
CA ALA A 145 -1.87 -7.61 14.20
C ALA A 145 -1.10 -8.93 14.33
N THR A 146 -1.33 -9.68 15.40
CA THR A 146 -0.76 -11.01 15.61
C THR A 146 -1.20 -12.02 14.55
N ASP A 147 -2.46 -11.95 14.13
CA ASP A 147 -3.01 -12.85 13.10
C ASP A 147 -2.44 -12.52 11.71
N LEU A 148 -2.29 -11.21 11.39
CA LEU A 148 -1.62 -10.80 10.15
C LEU A 148 -0.19 -11.34 10.11
N ILE A 149 0.57 -11.15 11.18
CA ILE A 149 1.95 -11.63 11.30
C ILE A 149 2.01 -13.16 11.13
N ALA A 150 1.17 -13.89 11.85
CA ALA A 150 1.12 -15.34 11.79
C ALA A 150 0.74 -15.86 10.38
N ALA A 151 -0.23 -15.21 9.72
CA ALA A 151 -0.64 -15.57 8.37
C ALA A 151 0.47 -15.36 7.35
N VAL A 152 1.19 -14.23 7.44
CA VAL A 152 2.33 -13.95 6.54
C VAL A 152 3.49 -14.91 6.80
N ASP A 153 3.82 -15.19 8.06
CA ASP A 153 4.88 -16.14 8.40
C ASP A 153 4.58 -17.56 7.87
N ALA A 154 3.35 -18.01 8.05
CA ALA A 154 2.95 -19.36 7.66
C ALA A 154 2.74 -19.51 6.14
N THR A 155 2.21 -18.47 5.49
CA THR A 155 1.75 -18.55 4.10
C THR A 155 1.99 -17.25 3.31
N PRO A 156 3.26 -16.78 3.15
CA PRO A 156 3.56 -15.50 2.51
C PRO A 156 3.05 -15.40 1.05
N ARG A 157 2.82 -16.55 0.41
CA ARG A 157 2.31 -16.61 -0.98
C ARG A 157 0.83 -16.26 -1.12
N LEU A 158 0.08 -16.18 -0.02
CA LEU A 158 -1.36 -15.84 -0.04
C LEU A 158 -1.61 -14.34 0.05
N VAL A 159 -0.59 -13.55 0.29
CA VAL A 159 -0.66 -12.09 0.32
C VAL A 159 0.16 -11.49 -0.82
N SER A 160 0.01 -10.20 -1.04
CA SER A 160 0.81 -9.47 -2.03
C SER A 160 2.32 -9.57 -1.72
N PRO A 161 3.20 -9.57 -2.74
CA PRO A 161 4.64 -9.65 -2.53
C PRO A 161 5.19 -8.56 -1.61
N TRP A 162 4.69 -7.33 -1.72
CA TRP A 162 5.12 -6.23 -0.85
C TRP A 162 4.69 -6.46 0.60
N SER A 163 3.45 -6.91 0.86
CA SER A 163 3.02 -7.24 2.23
C SER A 163 3.83 -8.38 2.83
N ALA A 164 4.15 -9.42 2.04
CA ALA A 164 5.00 -10.52 2.47
C ALA A 164 6.41 -10.06 2.88
N LEU A 165 6.93 -9.00 2.24
CA LEU A 165 8.23 -8.42 2.58
C LEU A 165 8.14 -7.40 3.73
N GLN A 166 7.08 -6.59 3.79
CA GLN A 166 6.92 -5.51 4.77
C GLN A 166 6.60 -6.02 6.17
N VAL A 167 5.65 -6.96 6.30
CA VAL A 167 5.16 -7.43 7.60
C VAL A 167 6.28 -7.96 8.50
N PRO A 168 7.25 -8.79 8.04
CA PRO A 168 8.38 -9.20 8.87
C PRO A 168 9.25 -8.04 9.35
N LEU A 169 9.45 -7.01 8.51
CA LEU A 169 10.29 -5.85 8.83
C LEU A 169 9.64 -4.89 9.84
N MET A 170 8.30 -4.81 9.87
CA MET A 170 7.56 -3.91 10.75
C MET A 170 6.81 -4.63 11.89
N ARG A 171 7.20 -5.85 12.23
CA ARG A 171 6.55 -6.68 13.27
C ARG A 171 6.37 -5.93 14.59
N ALA A 172 7.44 -5.32 15.11
CA ALA A 172 7.39 -4.57 16.37
C ALA A 172 6.37 -3.41 16.31
N GLU A 173 6.34 -2.74 15.17
CA GLU A 173 5.44 -1.62 14.94
C GLU A 173 3.97 -2.06 14.87
N LEU A 174 3.69 -3.16 14.16
CA LEU A 174 2.35 -3.75 14.08
C LEU A 174 1.83 -4.13 15.48
N LEU A 175 2.66 -4.76 16.29
CA LEU A 175 2.30 -5.15 17.66
C LEU A 175 2.07 -3.93 18.55
N ALA A 176 2.93 -2.90 18.45
CA ALA A 176 2.77 -1.66 19.21
C ALA A 176 1.47 -0.93 18.84
N MET A 177 1.12 -0.84 17.56
CA MET A 177 -0.12 -0.25 17.08
C MET A 177 -1.35 -1.07 17.50
N GLY A 178 -1.21 -2.40 17.58
CA GLY A 178 -2.23 -3.34 18.05
C GLY A 178 -2.42 -3.37 19.57
N GLY A 179 -1.62 -2.61 20.35
CA GLY A 179 -1.71 -2.61 21.81
C GLY A 179 -1.17 -3.90 22.46
N VAL A 180 -0.39 -4.70 21.75
CA VAL A 180 0.25 -5.91 22.26
C VAL A 180 1.66 -5.53 22.72
N ALA A 181 1.87 -5.51 24.04
CA ALA A 181 3.17 -5.22 24.66
C ALA A 181 4.07 -6.47 24.73
#